data_edbf101e1257de4a20be1a82fab7f16a
#
_entry.id   edbf101e1257de4a20be1a82fab7f16a
#
_cell.length_a   1.000
_cell.length_b   1.000
_cell.length_c   1.000
_cell.angle_alpha   90.00
_cell.angle_beta   90.00
_cell.angle_gamma   90.00
#
_symmetry.space_group_name_H-M   'P 1'
#
loop_
_entity.id
_entity.type
_entity.pdbx_description
1 polymer ?
#
loop_
_entity_poly.entity_id
_entity_poly.type
_entity_poly.pdbx_seq_one_letter_code
_entity_poly.pdbx_strand_id
1 'polypeptide(L)'
;MTLSFRKKNLGLIEGVIYSKGATVKEIVERGWDVGSGARVWRRRLLAWEEESVSECLSLLCDIVLQVSTLDRWWWVFDPIGGYSVKGTYKYLTLPTTHVETGLYDAAWLKQVSLKVSVFVWRLLCNRLPTKDNLLRRRALHHDDIFCVGGCGCPETSHHLFFRCDTFGRLWLHVYQWLDILFIPLDMVRDNLHRFGNLAGAPRSTHTFLQVIWHACVWLIWKETNSRIFNHKTKEVGLLLDSVKLTSFLWLKANKLTSAFSYTDRWRDPLLCMGARD
;
A
#
# COMPACT_ATOMS: atom_id res chain seq x y z
N MET A 1 -11.29 -18.19 27.08
CA MET A 1 -10.61 -18.38 25.78
C MET A 1 -11.07 -17.25 24.88
N THR A 2 -10.23 -16.25 24.63
CA THR A 2 -10.62 -14.96 24.06
C THR A 2 -10.52 -15.07 22.54
N LEU A 3 -11.67 -15.14 21.86
CA LEU A 3 -11.74 -15.12 20.41
C LEU A 3 -11.53 -13.68 19.92
N SER A 4 -10.30 -13.34 19.57
CA SER A 4 -10.00 -12.10 18.87
C SER A 4 -10.42 -12.24 17.39
N PHE A 5 -11.70 -12.02 17.13
CA PHE A 5 -12.19 -11.94 15.75
C PHE A 5 -11.52 -10.74 15.05
N ARG A 6 -10.60 -11.02 14.13
CA ARG A 6 -10.07 -9.98 13.26
C ARG A 6 -11.22 -9.43 12.41
N LYS A 7 -11.56 -8.16 12.64
CA LYS A 7 -12.63 -7.38 12.01
C LYS A 7 -12.67 -7.43 10.48
N LYS A 8 -11.62 -7.96 9.82
CA LYS A 8 -11.54 -8.15 8.37
C LYS A 8 -12.54 -9.17 7.83
N ASN A 9 -12.91 -10.17 8.59
CA ASN A 9 -13.66 -11.32 8.07
C ASN A 9 -15.17 -11.16 8.22
N LEU A 10 -15.65 -10.47 9.26
CA LEU A 10 -17.09 -10.28 9.50
C LEU A 10 -17.77 -9.34 8.49
N GLY A 11 -17.15 -8.21 8.16
CA GLY A 11 -17.70 -7.28 7.17
C GLY A 11 -17.72 -7.85 5.73
N LEU A 12 -16.85 -8.82 5.45
CA LEU A 12 -16.82 -9.56 4.19
C LEU A 12 -17.93 -10.59 4.09
N ILE A 13 -18.19 -11.30 5.17
CA ILE A 13 -19.26 -12.29 5.28
C ILE A 13 -20.61 -11.60 5.09
N GLU A 14 -20.85 -10.43 5.72
CA GLU A 14 -22.09 -9.66 5.54
C GLU A 14 -22.37 -9.25 4.08
N GLY A 15 -21.33 -8.94 3.31
CA GLY A 15 -21.47 -8.53 1.90
C GLY A 15 -21.84 -9.68 0.95
N VAL A 16 -21.59 -10.91 1.34
CA VAL A 16 -21.67 -12.10 0.49
C VAL A 16 -22.79 -13.06 0.91
N ILE A 17 -23.29 -12.97 2.14
CA ILE A 17 -24.42 -13.78 2.64
C ILE A 17 -25.73 -13.31 2.03
N TYR A 18 -26.57 -14.28 1.63
CA TYR A 18 -27.89 -14.03 1.02
C TYR A 18 -28.87 -13.30 1.97
N SER A 19 -28.77 -13.54 3.28
CA SER A 19 -29.63 -12.93 4.31
C SER A 19 -28.85 -11.95 5.16
N LYS A 20 -29.07 -10.66 4.96
CA LYS A 20 -28.58 -9.61 5.86
C LYS A 20 -29.33 -9.72 7.20
N GLY A 21 -28.64 -10.14 8.23
CA GLY A 21 -29.20 -10.29 9.58
C GLY A 21 -29.39 -11.72 10.04
N ALA A 22 -28.91 -12.71 9.27
CA ALA A 22 -28.85 -14.09 9.77
C ALA A 22 -27.93 -14.17 10.98
N THR A 23 -28.42 -14.82 12.03
CA THR A 23 -27.63 -15.07 13.23
C THR A 23 -26.64 -16.21 13.00
N VAL A 24 -25.55 -16.25 13.77
CA VAL A 24 -24.57 -17.37 13.72
C VAL A 24 -25.29 -18.70 13.97
N LYS A 25 -26.27 -18.73 14.87
CA LYS A 25 -27.10 -19.89 15.17
C LYS A 25 -27.82 -20.41 13.92
N GLU A 26 -28.52 -19.52 13.20
CA GLU A 26 -29.25 -19.88 11.97
C GLU A 26 -28.31 -20.40 10.88
N ILE A 27 -27.11 -19.84 10.80
CA ILE A 27 -26.11 -20.25 9.82
C ILE A 27 -25.56 -21.64 10.20
N VAL A 28 -25.27 -21.90 11.47
CA VAL A 28 -24.79 -23.20 11.96
C VAL A 28 -25.86 -24.28 11.79
N GLU A 29 -27.13 -23.99 12.08
CA GLU A 29 -28.25 -24.92 11.90
C GLU A 29 -28.52 -25.28 10.44
N ARG A 30 -28.22 -24.39 9.49
CA ARG A 30 -28.36 -24.63 8.03
C ARG A 30 -27.19 -25.41 7.42
N GLY A 31 -26.15 -25.65 8.18
CA GLY A 31 -24.92 -26.31 7.71
C GLY A 31 -24.05 -25.37 6.84
N TRP A 32 -22.86 -25.16 7.30
CA TRP A 32 -21.83 -24.37 6.59
C TRP A 32 -21.16 -25.14 5.45
N ASP A 33 -21.62 -26.32 5.15
CA ASP A 33 -20.96 -27.21 4.22
C ASP A 33 -20.95 -26.60 2.81
N VAL A 34 -19.76 -26.38 2.28
CA VAL A 34 -19.50 -25.80 0.95
C VAL A 34 -20.11 -26.67 -0.17
N GLY A 35 -20.50 -27.91 0.16
CA GLY A 35 -21.10 -28.91 -0.76
C GLY A 35 -22.60 -29.15 -0.61
N SER A 36 -23.22 -28.79 0.51
CA SER A 36 -24.65 -28.95 0.71
C SER A 36 -25.39 -27.77 0.09
N GLY A 37 -26.31 -28.02 -0.84
CA GLY A 37 -27.03 -27.04 -1.67
C GLY A 37 -27.84 -25.94 -0.96
N ALA A 38 -27.55 -25.60 0.26
CA ALA A 38 -28.04 -24.43 0.97
C ALA A 38 -27.29 -23.20 0.46
N ARG A 39 -27.92 -22.46 -0.45
CA ARG A 39 -27.42 -21.19 -0.98
C ARG A 39 -27.33 -20.13 0.14
N VAL A 40 -26.24 -20.19 0.90
CA VAL A 40 -25.90 -19.19 1.91
C VAL A 40 -25.27 -17.95 1.23
N TRP A 41 -24.72 -18.13 0.03
CA TRP A 41 -23.95 -17.11 -0.67
C TRP A 41 -24.71 -16.52 -1.86
N ARG A 42 -24.65 -15.21 -2.01
CA ARG A 42 -25.26 -14.49 -3.16
C ARG A 42 -24.58 -14.77 -4.49
N ARG A 43 -23.32 -15.13 -4.46
CA ARG A 43 -22.47 -15.46 -5.61
C ARG A 43 -21.43 -16.49 -5.20
N ARG A 44 -20.76 -17.06 -6.18
CA ARG A 44 -19.58 -17.91 -5.91
C ARG A 44 -18.52 -17.08 -5.17
N LEU A 45 -17.98 -17.63 -4.11
CA LEU A 45 -16.93 -17.02 -3.31
C LEU A 45 -15.64 -16.93 -4.13
N LEU A 46 -14.89 -15.85 -3.92
CA LEU A 46 -13.52 -15.75 -4.38
C LEU A 46 -12.64 -16.61 -3.46
N ALA A 47 -11.52 -17.07 -3.95
CA ALA A 47 -10.65 -17.98 -3.20
C ALA A 47 -10.21 -17.44 -1.83
N TRP A 48 -9.92 -16.17 -1.73
CA TRP A 48 -9.57 -15.53 -0.45
C TRP A 48 -10.79 -15.38 0.49
N GLU A 49 -12.01 -15.34 -0.05
CA GLU A 49 -13.25 -15.39 0.73
C GLU A 49 -13.50 -16.82 1.24
N GLU A 50 -13.24 -17.83 0.41
CA GLU A 50 -13.30 -19.25 0.80
C GLU A 50 -12.31 -19.55 1.93
N GLU A 51 -11.08 -19.04 1.85
CA GLU A 51 -10.07 -19.17 2.89
C GLU A 51 -10.52 -18.49 4.21
N SER A 52 -11.06 -17.27 4.11
CA SER A 52 -11.58 -16.55 5.27
C SER A 52 -12.79 -17.24 5.91
N VAL A 53 -13.66 -17.84 5.11
CA VAL A 53 -14.79 -18.65 5.60
C VAL A 53 -14.28 -19.93 6.28
N SER A 54 -13.29 -20.58 5.69
CA SER A 54 -12.66 -21.78 6.29
C SER A 54 -11.99 -21.47 7.63
N GLU A 55 -11.28 -20.32 7.74
CA GLU A 55 -10.75 -19.86 9.03
C GLU A 55 -11.85 -19.60 10.06
N CYS A 56 -12.97 -18.99 9.66
CA CYS A 56 -14.10 -18.77 10.56
C CYS A 56 -14.74 -20.09 10.99
N LEU A 57 -14.88 -21.04 10.09
CA LEU A 57 -15.41 -22.37 10.41
C LEU A 57 -14.54 -23.11 11.41
N SER A 58 -13.23 -23.10 11.22
CA SER A 58 -12.29 -23.75 12.15
C SER A 58 -12.34 -23.16 13.56
N LEU A 59 -12.67 -21.85 13.68
CA LEU A 59 -12.83 -21.20 14.98
C LEU A 59 -14.20 -21.47 15.63
N LEU A 60 -15.19 -21.82 14.84
CA LEU A 60 -16.57 -22.04 15.31
C LEU A 60 -16.89 -23.52 15.56
N CYS A 61 -16.15 -24.46 14.97
CA CYS A 61 -16.45 -25.91 15.08
C CYS A 61 -16.38 -26.42 16.53
N ASP A 62 -15.57 -25.80 17.39
CA ASP A 62 -15.42 -26.18 18.79
C ASP A 62 -16.35 -25.41 19.74
N ILE A 63 -17.21 -24.52 19.21
CA ILE A 63 -18.10 -23.67 20.01
C ILE A 63 -19.47 -24.32 20.12
N VAL A 64 -19.82 -24.77 21.32
CA VAL A 64 -21.19 -25.21 21.63
C VAL A 64 -22.04 -23.99 21.97
N LEU A 65 -23.01 -23.68 21.12
CA LEU A 65 -23.95 -22.59 21.36
C LEU A 65 -24.90 -22.95 22.50
N GLN A 66 -24.87 -22.19 23.60
CA GLN A 66 -25.79 -22.39 24.73
C GLN A 66 -27.11 -21.67 24.46
N VAL A 67 -28.20 -22.41 24.32
CA VAL A 67 -29.53 -21.89 23.93
C VAL A 67 -30.13 -20.94 24.99
N SER A 68 -29.68 -21.03 26.26
CA SER A 68 -30.23 -20.28 27.40
C SER A 68 -29.45 -19.01 27.78
N THR A 69 -28.32 -18.76 27.11
CA THR A 69 -27.44 -17.63 27.46
C THR A 69 -27.64 -16.52 26.43
N LEU A 70 -28.02 -15.33 26.90
CA LEU A 70 -28.13 -14.13 26.04
C LEU A 70 -26.73 -13.72 25.55
N ASP A 71 -26.63 -13.36 24.27
CA ASP A 71 -25.41 -12.82 23.69
C ASP A 71 -24.99 -11.55 24.42
N ARG A 72 -23.75 -11.52 24.85
CA ARG A 72 -23.17 -10.37 25.54
C ARG A 72 -22.02 -9.82 24.73
N TRP A 73 -22.12 -8.56 24.32
CA TRP A 73 -21.03 -7.86 23.69
C TRP A 73 -19.91 -7.62 24.70
N TRP A 74 -18.72 -8.11 24.39
CA TRP A 74 -17.54 -7.95 25.21
C TRP A 74 -16.45 -7.24 24.41
N TRP A 75 -16.07 -6.06 24.86
CA TRP A 75 -14.98 -5.34 24.23
C TRP A 75 -13.65 -5.68 24.91
N VAL A 76 -12.81 -6.48 24.24
CA VAL A 76 -11.57 -7.06 24.80
C VAL A 76 -10.58 -5.99 25.24
N PHE A 77 -10.56 -4.82 24.60
CA PHE A 77 -9.57 -3.76 24.84
C PHE A 77 -9.96 -2.78 25.95
N ASP A 78 -11.21 -2.74 26.31
CA ASP A 78 -11.74 -1.98 27.45
C ASP A 78 -12.94 -2.74 28.04
N PRO A 79 -12.67 -3.72 28.91
CA PRO A 79 -13.72 -4.55 29.51
C PRO A 79 -14.69 -3.78 30.40
N ILE A 80 -14.26 -2.63 30.94
CA ILE A 80 -15.05 -1.80 31.89
C ILE A 80 -15.81 -0.70 31.14
N GLY A 81 -15.13 0.04 30.24
CA GLY A 81 -15.72 1.14 29.47
C GLY A 81 -16.52 0.71 28.26
N GLY A 82 -16.35 -0.55 27.82
CA GLY A 82 -17.01 -1.10 26.66
C GLY A 82 -16.50 -0.55 25.32
N TYR A 83 -17.29 -0.74 24.26
CA TYR A 83 -16.94 -0.29 22.93
C TYR A 83 -17.02 1.24 22.80
N SER A 84 -15.95 1.85 22.33
CA SER A 84 -15.95 3.24 21.88
C SER A 84 -15.24 3.40 20.54
N VAL A 85 -15.75 4.28 19.68
CA VAL A 85 -15.13 4.60 18.37
C VAL A 85 -13.69 5.07 18.56
N LYS A 86 -13.43 5.90 19.58
CA LYS A 86 -12.08 6.39 19.94
C LYS A 86 -11.16 5.25 20.38
N GLY A 87 -11.65 4.33 21.21
CA GLY A 87 -10.89 3.15 21.64
C GLY A 87 -10.56 2.23 20.51
N THR A 88 -11.52 1.98 19.61
CA THR A 88 -11.33 1.18 18.41
C THR A 88 -10.33 1.81 17.45
N TYR A 89 -10.47 3.12 17.21
CA TYR A 89 -9.51 3.85 16.36
C TYR A 89 -8.10 3.79 16.95
N LYS A 90 -7.96 4.04 18.25
CA LYS A 90 -6.66 3.93 18.94
C LYS A 90 -6.07 2.53 18.79
N TYR A 91 -6.86 1.47 18.97
CA TYR A 91 -6.39 0.09 18.78
C TYR A 91 -5.98 -0.22 17.32
N LEU A 92 -6.79 0.20 16.36
CA LEU A 92 -6.50 -0.03 14.94
C LEU A 92 -5.31 0.78 14.44
N THR A 93 -4.99 1.88 15.11
CA THR A 93 -3.85 2.76 14.79
C THR A 93 -2.65 2.54 15.70
N LEU A 94 -2.76 1.68 16.74
CA LEU A 94 -1.60 1.27 17.53
C LEU A 94 -0.58 0.59 16.62
N PRO A 95 0.64 1.12 16.52
CA PRO A 95 1.69 0.50 15.72
C PRO A 95 2.08 -0.83 16.38
N THR A 96 2.21 -1.85 15.57
CA THR A 96 2.62 -3.19 16.01
C THR A 96 4.08 -3.19 16.51
N THR A 97 4.85 -2.17 16.12
CA THR A 97 6.20 -1.89 16.65
C THR A 97 6.50 -0.40 16.47
N HIS A 98 7.27 0.21 17.39
CA HIS A 98 7.66 1.64 17.36
C HIS A 98 8.42 2.07 16.08
N VAL A 99 8.95 1.13 15.32
CA VAL A 99 9.68 1.37 14.08
C VAL A 99 8.75 1.68 12.90
N GLU A 100 7.50 1.21 12.96
CA GLU A 100 6.58 1.35 11.82
C GLU A 100 5.87 2.70 11.72
N THR A 101 5.72 3.45 12.82
CA THR A 101 4.99 4.74 12.84
C THR A 101 5.63 5.79 11.95
N GLY A 102 6.93 6.04 12.10
CA GLY A 102 7.62 7.08 11.34
C GLY A 102 7.66 6.83 9.84
N LEU A 103 7.58 5.56 9.43
CA LEU A 103 7.60 5.19 8.03
C LEU A 103 6.26 5.46 7.33
N TYR A 104 5.16 5.19 8.02
CA TYR A 104 3.83 5.52 7.48
C TYR A 104 3.59 7.03 7.45
N ASP A 105 4.17 7.78 8.40
CA ASP A 105 4.13 9.25 8.39
C ASP A 105 4.83 9.82 7.16
N ALA A 106 5.92 9.20 6.70
CA ALA A 106 6.62 9.60 5.48
C ALA A 106 5.77 9.44 4.19
N ALA A 107 4.71 8.63 4.21
CA ALA A 107 3.77 8.55 3.09
C ALA A 107 2.83 9.78 3.00
N TRP A 108 2.62 10.49 4.13
CA TRP A 108 1.64 11.56 4.24
C TRP A 108 2.29 12.94 4.14
N LEU A 109 2.82 13.25 2.96
CA LEU A 109 3.43 14.55 2.70
C LEU A 109 2.36 15.60 2.35
N LYS A 110 2.40 16.75 3.03
CA LYS A 110 1.53 17.90 2.74
C LYS A 110 1.76 18.48 1.34
N GLN A 111 2.95 18.27 0.80
CA GLN A 111 3.41 18.79 -0.49
C GLN A 111 2.86 18.05 -1.70
N VAL A 112 2.35 16.85 -1.51
CA VAL A 112 1.81 16.03 -2.60
C VAL A 112 0.29 15.88 -2.45
N SER A 113 -0.39 15.56 -3.55
CA SER A 113 -1.83 15.34 -3.49
C SER A 113 -2.17 14.09 -2.67
N LEU A 114 -3.32 14.09 -2.00
CA LEU A 114 -3.81 12.95 -1.22
C LEU A 114 -3.83 11.64 -2.02
N LYS A 115 -4.12 11.72 -3.32
CA LYS A 115 -4.09 10.55 -4.22
C LYS A 115 -2.71 9.90 -4.27
N VAL A 116 -1.64 10.69 -4.29
CA VAL A 116 -0.26 10.20 -4.30
C VAL A 116 0.12 9.65 -2.93
N SER A 117 -0.25 10.31 -1.84
CA SER A 117 -0.02 9.83 -0.47
C SER A 117 -0.69 8.47 -0.23
N VAL A 118 -1.95 8.32 -0.62
CA VAL A 118 -2.68 7.03 -0.53
C VAL A 118 -2.00 5.96 -1.39
N PHE A 119 -1.53 6.30 -2.58
CA PHE A 119 -0.79 5.38 -3.44
C PHE A 119 0.50 4.91 -2.75
N VAL A 120 1.30 5.83 -2.21
CA VAL A 120 2.55 5.50 -1.49
C VAL A 120 2.26 4.65 -0.26
N TRP A 121 1.23 4.97 0.52
CA TRP A 121 0.80 4.14 1.63
C TRP A 121 0.45 2.71 1.18
N ARG A 122 -0.28 2.56 0.08
CA ARG A 122 -0.59 1.23 -0.50
C ARG A 122 0.66 0.48 -0.97
N LEU A 123 1.64 1.21 -1.54
CA LEU A 123 2.92 0.65 -1.93
C LEU A 123 3.68 0.10 -0.72
N LEU A 124 3.80 0.90 0.35
CA LEU A 124 4.46 0.50 1.60
C LEU A 124 3.78 -0.70 2.29
N CYS A 125 2.45 -0.80 2.16
CA CYS A 125 1.68 -1.94 2.65
C CYS A 125 1.67 -3.15 1.70
N ASN A 126 2.39 -3.11 0.58
CA ASN A 126 2.32 -4.09 -0.50
C ASN A 126 0.88 -4.39 -0.98
N ARG A 127 0.06 -3.35 -1.13
CA ARG A 127 -1.37 -3.44 -1.51
C ARG A 127 -1.67 -2.92 -2.91
N LEU A 128 -0.64 -2.61 -3.71
CA LEU A 128 -0.84 -2.26 -5.11
C LEU A 128 -1.23 -3.50 -5.92
N PRO A 129 -2.01 -3.34 -7.00
CA PRO A 129 -2.39 -4.43 -7.90
C PRO A 129 -1.23 -4.76 -8.85
N THR A 130 -0.06 -5.14 -8.31
CA THR A 130 1.03 -5.75 -9.06
C THR A 130 0.65 -7.18 -9.44
N LYS A 131 1.27 -7.72 -10.47
CA LYS A 131 0.89 -9.04 -11.00
C LYS A 131 1.02 -10.16 -9.97
N ASP A 132 2.03 -10.12 -9.10
CA ASP A 132 2.16 -11.04 -7.96
C ASP A 132 1.01 -10.90 -6.94
N ASN A 133 0.59 -9.67 -6.65
CA ASN A 133 -0.56 -9.41 -5.78
C ASN A 133 -1.89 -9.82 -6.42
N LEU A 134 -2.02 -9.64 -7.74
CA LEU A 134 -3.19 -10.09 -8.50
C LEU A 134 -3.25 -11.62 -8.58
N LEU A 135 -2.10 -12.27 -8.80
CA LEU A 135 -1.99 -13.72 -8.79
C LEU A 135 -2.38 -14.30 -7.42
N ARG A 136 -1.85 -13.74 -6.33
CA ARG A 136 -2.22 -14.15 -4.95
C ARG A 136 -3.72 -14.01 -4.67
N ARG A 137 -4.37 -13.05 -5.32
CA ARG A 137 -5.83 -12.83 -5.22
C ARG A 137 -6.62 -13.66 -6.25
N ARG A 138 -5.95 -14.52 -7.01
CA ARG A 138 -6.52 -15.31 -8.12
C ARG A 138 -7.27 -14.45 -9.15
N ALA A 139 -6.85 -13.21 -9.32
CA ALA A 139 -7.37 -12.28 -10.34
C ALA A 139 -6.55 -12.30 -11.63
N LEU A 140 -5.46 -13.07 -11.66
CA LEU A 140 -4.55 -13.21 -12.81
C LEU A 140 -4.16 -14.67 -12.98
N HIS A 141 -3.89 -15.10 -14.22
CA HIS A 141 -3.35 -16.43 -14.51
C HIS A 141 -1.83 -16.48 -14.31
N HIS A 142 -1.28 -17.66 -14.07
CA HIS A 142 0.15 -17.85 -13.81
C HIS A 142 1.04 -17.43 -14.99
N ASP A 143 0.54 -17.48 -16.22
CA ASP A 143 1.30 -17.12 -17.43
C ASP A 143 1.52 -15.61 -17.57
N ASP A 144 0.74 -14.78 -16.87
CA ASP A 144 0.75 -13.32 -16.99
C ASP A 144 1.56 -12.62 -15.89
N ILE A 145 2.43 -13.32 -15.18
CA ILE A 145 3.15 -12.78 -14.01
C ILE A 145 4.31 -11.84 -14.37
N PHE A 146 4.75 -11.83 -15.64
CA PHE A 146 5.96 -11.12 -16.05
C PHE A 146 5.78 -9.60 -16.06
N CYS A 147 6.85 -8.91 -15.68
CA CYS A 147 6.90 -7.46 -15.56
C CYS A 147 6.58 -6.78 -16.91
N VAL A 148 5.74 -5.77 -16.86
CA VAL A 148 5.39 -4.92 -18.01
C VAL A 148 6.58 -4.13 -18.56
N GLY A 149 7.69 -4.05 -17.83
CA GLY A 149 8.96 -3.49 -18.30
C GLY A 149 9.64 -4.31 -19.39
N GLY A 150 9.20 -5.54 -19.66
CA GLY A 150 9.78 -6.43 -20.67
C GLY A 150 11.10 -7.08 -20.25
N CYS A 151 11.44 -7.08 -18.96
CA CYS A 151 12.69 -7.66 -18.44
C CYS A 151 12.63 -9.18 -18.20
N GLY A 152 11.46 -9.82 -18.41
CA GLY A 152 11.29 -11.27 -18.22
C GLY A 152 11.21 -11.73 -16.76
N CYS A 153 11.28 -10.82 -15.79
CA CYS A 153 11.18 -11.15 -14.36
C CYS A 153 9.73 -11.06 -13.86
N PRO A 154 9.35 -11.80 -12.80
CA PRO A 154 8.05 -11.66 -12.17
C PRO A 154 7.83 -10.24 -11.62
N GLU A 155 6.61 -9.70 -11.81
CA GLU A 155 6.28 -8.35 -11.37
C GLU A 155 5.84 -8.33 -9.90
N THR A 156 6.79 -8.14 -9.00
CA THR A 156 6.55 -7.77 -7.61
C THR A 156 6.64 -6.26 -7.43
N SER A 157 6.10 -5.71 -6.35
CA SER A 157 6.26 -4.28 -6.03
C SER A 157 7.73 -3.88 -5.96
N HIS A 158 8.56 -4.71 -5.33
CA HIS A 158 9.98 -4.46 -5.22
C HIS A 158 10.69 -4.47 -6.57
N HIS A 159 10.43 -5.50 -7.39
CA HIS A 159 10.99 -5.59 -8.73
C HIS A 159 10.57 -4.38 -9.58
N LEU A 160 9.28 -4.12 -9.68
CA LEU A 160 8.73 -3.07 -10.54
C LEU A 160 9.34 -1.69 -10.25
N PHE A 161 9.43 -1.31 -8.98
CA PHE A 161 9.85 0.03 -8.62
C PHE A 161 11.37 0.21 -8.51
N PHE A 162 12.15 -0.85 -8.23
CA PHE A 162 13.58 -0.69 -7.89
C PHE A 162 14.53 -1.61 -8.65
N ARG A 163 14.12 -2.81 -9.04
CA ARG A 163 15.00 -3.81 -9.68
C ARG A 163 14.73 -4.07 -11.16
N CYS A 164 13.65 -3.54 -11.71
CA CYS A 164 13.35 -3.71 -13.13
C CYS A 164 14.40 -3.01 -13.99
N ASP A 165 14.97 -3.71 -15.00
CA ASP A 165 15.96 -3.14 -15.90
C ASP A 165 15.49 -1.87 -16.60
N THR A 166 14.18 -1.76 -16.86
CA THR A 166 13.59 -0.57 -17.47
C THR A 166 13.36 0.53 -16.43
N PHE A 167 12.64 0.24 -15.33
CA PHE A 167 12.23 1.26 -14.38
C PHE A 167 13.30 1.56 -13.32
N GLY A 168 14.14 0.58 -12.97
CA GLY A 168 15.26 0.77 -12.06
C GLY A 168 16.31 1.76 -12.57
N ARG A 169 16.48 1.87 -13.90
CA ARG A 169 17.34 2.88 -14.51
C ARG A 169 16.93 4.32 -14.19
N LEU A 170 15.64 4.57 -13.95
CA LEU A 170 15.19 5.89 -13.53
C LEU A 170 15.89 6.35 -12.25
N TRP A 171 16.08 5.45 -11.29
CA TRP A 171 16.78 5.77 -10.04
C TRP A 171 18.23 6.15 -10.28
N LEU A 172 18.95 5.44 -11.15
CA LEU A 172 20.32 5.84 -11.53
C LEU A 172 20.37 7.27 -12.04
N HIS A 173 19.47 7.62 -12.96
CA HIS A 173 19.40 8.99 -13.49
C HIS A 173 18.98 10.02 -12.44
N VAL A 174 18.11 9.66 -11.50
CA VAL A 174 17.72 10.54 -10.37
C VAL A 174 18.90 10.77 -9.43
N TYR A 175 19.66 9.72 -9.08
CA TYR A 175 20.85 9.85 -8.23
C TYR A 175 21.94 10.66 -8.93
N GLN A 176 22.16 10.46 -10.24
CA GLN A 176 23.06 11.27 -11.06
C GLN A 176 22.63 12.74 -11.11
N TRP A 177 21.33 13.01 -11.30
CA TRP A 177 20.79 14.37 -11.30
C TRP A 177 20.97 15.06 -9.95
N LEU A 178 20.84 14.34 -8.86
CA LEU A 178 21.03 14.85 -7.50
C LEU A 178 22.52 14.93 -7.11
N ASP A 179 23.43 14.41 -7.94
CA ASP A 179 24.86 14.30 -7.66
C ASP A 179 25.16 13.58 -6.32
N ILE A 180 24.49 12.45 -6.11
CA ILE A 180 24.64 11.61 -4.91
C ILE A 180 24.93 10.17 -5.32
N LEU A 181 25.64 9.45 -4.44
CA LEU A 181 25.98 8.06 -4.68
C LEU A 181 24.73 7.17 -4.70
N PHE A 182 24.63 6.35 -5.75
CA PHE A 182 23.58 5.34 -5.84
C PHE A 182 23.87 4.19 -4.89
N ILE A 183 22.90 3.90 -4.02
CA ILE A 183 22.95 2.75 -3.12
C ILE A 183 21.72 1.89 -3.45
N PRO A 184 21.91 0.71 -4.06
CA PRO A 184 20.84 -0.22 -4.29
C PRO A 184 20.25 -0.71 -2.96
N LEU A 185 18.94 -0.61 -2.79
CA LEU A 185 18.24 -1.04 -1.59
C LEU A 185 17.17 -2.06 -1.95
N ASP A 186 17.10 -3.10 -1.17
CA ASP A 186 16.26 -4.24 -1.46
C ASP A 186 14.79 -4.07 -1.06
N MET A 187 14.50 -3.17 -0.14
CA MET A 187 13.13 -2.99 0.36
C MET A 187 12.59 -1.59 0.05
N VAL A 188 11.31 -1.50 -0.33
CA VAL A 188 10.61 -0.21 -0.58
C VAL A 188 10.75 0.72 0.62
N ARG A 189 10.61 0.18 1.82
CA ARG A 189 10.67 0.92 3.08
C ARG A 189 12.05 1.53 3.31
N ASP A 190 13.09 0.72 3.13
CA ASP A 190 14.48 1.15 3.34
C ASP A 190 14.88 2.19 2.30
N ASN A 191 14.40 2.02 1.07
CA ASN A 191 14.64 2.98 0.00
C ASN A 191 14.02 4.35 0.33
N LEU A 192 12.75 4.41 0.74
CA LEU A 192 12.10 5.65 1.15
C LEU A 192 12.86 6.32 2.31
N HIS A 193 13.17 5.56 3.35
CA HIS A 193 13.85 6.08 4.52
C HIS A 193 15.25 6.63 4.19
N ARG A 194 16.06 5.87 3.48
CA ARG A 194 17.42 6.28 3.14
C ARG A 194 17.45 7.41 2.12
N PHE A 195 16.59 7.36 1.10
CA PHE A 195 16.50 8.43 0.12
C PHE A 195 16.03 9.75 0.75
N GLY A 196 15.09 9.70 1.67
CA GLY A 196 14.63 10.88 2.39
C GLY A 196 15.61 11.43 3.40
N ASN A 197 16.50 10.58 3.93
CA ASN A 197 17.47 10.91 4.99
C ASN A 197 18.91 10.70 4.51
N LEU A 198 19.25 11.23 3.34
CA LEU A 198 20.61 11.10 2.82
C LEU A 198 21.62 11.64 3.83
N ALA A 199 22.63 10.81 4.12
CA ALA A 199 23.65 11.13 5.10
C ALA A 199 24.37 12.46 4.76
N GLY A 200 24.42 13.37 5.72
CA GLY A 200 25.04 14.68 5.54
C GLY A 200 24.13 15.77 4.98
N ALA A 201 22.92 15.46 4.53
CA ALA A 201 21.98 16.48 4.06
C ALA A 201 21.27 17.19 5.23
N PRO A 202 21.11 18.54 5.19
CA PRO A 202 20.35 19.28 6.19
C PRO A 202 18.91 18.79 6.28
N ARG A 203 18.27 18.89 7.45
CA ARG A 203 16.87 18.48 7.65
C ARG A 203 15.91 19.21 6.71
N SER A 204 16.25 20.43 6.27
CA SER A 204 15.48 21.20 5.29
C SER A 204 15.33 20.48 3.94
N THR A 205 16.34 19.70 3.55
CA THR A 205 16.33 18.94 2.27
C THR A 205 15.52 17.66 2.32
N HIS A 206 15.22 17.12 3.50
CA HIS A 206 14.49 15.85 3.63
C HIS A 206 13.12 15.90 2.93
N THR A 207 12.38 16.99 3.10
CA THR A 207 11.07 17.16 2.44
C THR A 207 11.21 17.18 0.90
N PHE A 208 12.24 17.84 0.38
CA PHE A 208 12.48 17.88 -1.07
C PHE A 208 12.79 16.49 -1.63
N LEU A 209 13.65 15.75 -0.95
CA LEU A 209 14.01 14.38 -1.35
C LEU A 209 12.80 13.46 -1.27
N GLN A 210 12.00 13.54 -0.22
CA GLN A 210 10.76 12.77 -0.10
C GLN A 210 9.77 13.10 -1.23
N VAL A 211 9.62 14.37 -1.61
CA VAL A 211 8.76 14.78 -2.75
C VAL A 211 9.27 14.21 -4.07
N ILE A 212 10.60 14.22 -4.29
CA ILE A 212 11.20 13.60 -5.49
C ILE A 212 10.93 12.09 -5.50
N TRP A 213 11.13 11.42 -4.36
CA TRP A 213 10.86 9.99 -4.23
C TRP A 213 9.39 9.64 -4.55
N HIS A 214 8.45 10.41 -4.02
CA HIS A 214 7.02 10.26 -4.32
C HIS A 214 6.73 10.45 -5.81
N ALA A 215 7.38 11.42 -6.45
CA ALA A 215 7.24 11.65 -7.89
C ALA A 215 7.78 10.46 -8.69
N CYS A 216 8.93 9.88 -8.31
CA CYS A 216 9.50 8.70 -8.97
C CYS A 216 8.53 7.52 -8.96
N VAL A 217 8.10 7.08 -7.77
CA VAL A 217 7.22 5.91 -7.65
C VAL A 217 5.85 6.16 -8.30
N TRP A 218 5.32 7.38 -8.20
CA TRP A 218 4.07 7.75 -8.85
C TRP A 218 4.16 7.70 -10.38
N LEU A 219 5.24 8.19 -10.96
CA LEU A 219 5.44 8.21 -12.41
C LEU A 219 5.79 6.83 -12.98
N ILE A 220 6.54 6.00 -12.25
CA ILE A 220 6.72 4.59 -12.61
C ILE A 220 5.35 3.90 -12.68
N TRP A 221 4.50 4.09 -11.67
CA TRP A 221 3.16 3.49 -11.66
C TRP A 221 2.27 3.99 -12.81
N LYS A 222 2.33 5.29 -13.13
CA LYS A 222 1.62 5.84 -14.28
C LYS A 222 2.11 5.26 -15.60
N GLU A 223 3.41 5.11 -15.75
CA GLU A 223 4.01 4.50 -16.93
C GLU A 223 3.63 3.01 -17.06
N THR A 224 3.66 2.27 -15.95
CA THR A 224 3.17 0.88 -15.88
C THR A 224 1.74 0.77 -16.41
N ASN A 225 0.84 1.61 -15.89
CA ASN A 225 -0.55 1.64 -16.35
C ASN A 225 -0.68 2.08 -17.82
N SER A 226 0.16 3.02 -18.27
CA SER A 226 0.16 3.45 -19.67
C SER A 226 0.57 2.32 -20.62
N ARG A 227 1.54 1.49 -20.24
CA ARG A 227 1.96 0.31 -21.01
C ARG A 227 0.87 -0.75 -21.07
N ILE A 228 0.21 -1.01 -19.93
CA ILE A 228 -0.84 -2.04 -19.84
C ILE A 228 -2.10 -1.62 -20.62
N PHE A 229 -2.60 -0.41 -20.38
CA PHE A 229 -3.93 0.00 -20.85
C PHE A 229 -3.92 0.82 -22.13
N ASN A 230 -2.83 1.55 -22.43
CA ASN A 230 -2.74 2.44 -23.58
C ASN A 230 -1.72 1.99 -24.61
N HIS A 231 -0.94 0.93 -24.32
CA HIS A 231 0.16 0.42 -25.17
C HIS A 231 1.18 1.51 -25.54
N LYS A 232 1.36 2.52 -24.65
CA LYS A 232 2.31 3.60 -24.84
C LYS A 232 3.47 3.45 -23.88
N THR A 233 4.69 3.60 -24.40
CA THR A 233 5.93 3.54 -23.65
C THR A 233 6.65 4.87 -23.70
N LYS A 234 7.21 5.29 -22.56
CA LYS A 234 8.12 6.44 -22.49
C LYS A 234 9.54 5.96 -22.25
N GLU A 235 10.48 6.64 -22.84
CA GLU A 235 11.90 6.45 -22.52
C GLU A 235 12.22 6.95 -21.11
N VAL A 236 13.26 6.37 -20.51
CA VAL A 236 13.67 6.67 -19.13
C VAL A 236 14.06 8.14 -18.96
N GLY A 237 14.71 8.74 -19.99
CA GLY A 237 15.02 10.17 -19.99
C GLY A 237 13.78 11.06 -19.86
N LEU A 238 12.73 10.77 -20.61
CA LEU A 238 11.46 11.50 -20.53
C LEU A 238 10.72 11.26 -19.21
N LEU A 239 10.92 10.10 -18.59
CA LEU A 239 10.42 9.85 -17.24
C LEU A 239 11.16 10.69 -16.22
N LEU A 240 12.49 10.81 -16.32
CA LEU A 240 13.28 11.70 -15.47
C LEU A 240 12.82 13.16 -15.59
N ASP A 241 12.61 13.64 -16.81
CA ASP A 241 12.12 15.01 -17.04
C ASP A 241 10.73 15.22 -16.40
N SER A 242 9.88 14.19 -16.49
CA SER A 242 8.57 14.19 -15.84
C SER A 242 8.71 14.22 -14.30
N VAL A 243 9.70 13.51 -13.71
CA VAL A 243 10.00 13.56 -12.27
C VAL A 243 10.44 14.95 -11.85
N LYS A 244 11.39 15.53 -12.57
CA LYS A 244 11.92 16.90 -12.32
C LYS A 244 10.79 17.91 -12.33
N LEU A 245 9.97 17.90 -13.37
CA LEU A 245 8.84 18.82 -13.50
C LEU A 245 7.78 18.61 -12.42
N THR A 246 7.36 17.37 -12.19
CA THR A 246 6.31 17.05 -11.22
C THR A 246 6.74 17.43 -9.80
N SER A 247 7.95 17.08 -9.39
CA SER A 247 8.48 17.41 -8.07
C SER A 247 8.62 18.94 -7.90
N PHE A 248 9.07 19.66 -8.93
CA PHE A 248 9.14 21.12 -8.91
C PHE A 248 7.76 21.76 -8.74
N LEU A 249 6.77 21.34 -9.52
CA LEU A 249 5.41 21.87 -9.45
C LEU A 249 4.78 21.65 -8.07
N TRP A 250 4.98 20.47 -7.47
CA TRP A 250 4.47 20.19 -6.13
C TRP A 250 5.13 21.07 -5.07
N LEU A 251 6.43 21.29 -5.14
CA LEU A 251 7.14 22.14 -4.20
C LEU A 251 6.78 23.63 -4.40
N LYS A 252 6.64 24.07 -5.66
CA LYS A 252 6.23 25.44 -5.99
C LYS A 252 4.82 25.73 -5.46
N ALA A 253 3.88 24.83 -5.64
CA ALA A 253 2.52 24.96 -5.13
C ALA A 253 2.47 25.15 -3.59
N ASN A 254 3.46 24.61 -2.88
CA ASN A 254 3.61 24.75 -1.43
C ASN A 254 4.57 25.88 -1.00
N LYS A 255 4.93 26.78 -1.92
CA LYS A 255 5.83 27.93 -1.69
C LYS A 255 7.24 27.56 -1.16
N LEU A 256 7.68 26.33 -1.36
CA LEU A 256 9.00 25.87 -0.92
C LEU A 256 10.14 26.21 -1.89
N THR A 257 9.81 26.67 -3.10
CA THR A 257 10.78 26.99 -4.16
C THR A 257 10.57 28.39 -4.73
N SER A 258 10.09 29.34 -3.93
CA SER A 258 9.80 30.70 -4.41
C SER A 258 11.05 31.46 -4.90
N ALA A 259 12.23 31.08 -4.42
CA ALA A 259 13.50 31.76 -4.74
C ALA A 259 14.20 31.22 -6.01
N PHE A 260 13.81 30.07 -6.55
CA PHE A 260 14.50 29.41 -7.65
C PHE A 260 13.58 29.12 -8.83
N SER A 261 14.12 29.29 -10.05
CA SER A 261 13.43 28.91 -11.28
C SER A 261 13.49 27.39 -11.50
N TYR A 262 12.66 26.90 -12.45
CA TYR A 262 12.74 25.50 -12.87
C TYR A 262 14.11 25.17 -13.48
N THR A 263 14.71 26.11 -14.21
CA THR A 263 16.01 25.94 -14.86
C THR A 263 17.15 25.80 -13.86
N ASP A 264 17.12 26.59 -12.78
CA ASP A 264 18.12 26.51 -11.72
C ASP A 264 18.07 25.14 -11.05
N ARG A 265 16.87 24.68 -10.70
CA ARG A 265 16.67 23.38 -10.08
C ARG A 265 17.00 22.19 -11.01
N TRP A 266 16.85 22.37 -12.30
CA TRP A 266 17.25 21.36 -13.27
C TRP A 266 18.76 21.13 -13.24
N ARG A 267 19.54 22.22 -13.14
CA ARG A 267 21.00 22.20 -13.18
C ARG A 267 21.60 21.78 -11.85
N ASP A 268 21.15 22.38 -10.76
CA ASP A 268 21.71 22.15 -9.43
C ASP A 268 20.60 22.01 -8.37
N PRO A 269 19.99 20.83 -8.26
CA PRO A 269 18.89 20.60 -7.34
C PRO A 269 19.30 20.72 -5.86
N LEU A 270 20.51 20.32 -5.49
CA LEU A 270 20.97 20.36 -4.10
C LEU A 270 21.26 21.77 -3.62
N LEU A 271 21.77 22.64 -4.49
CA LEU A 271 21.91 24.08 -4.18
C LEU A 271 20.55 24.70 -3.91
N CYS A 272 19.55 24.42 -4.76
CA CYS A 272 18.19 24.91 -4.57
C CYS A 272 17.48 24.36 -3.32
N MET A 273 18.00 23.30 -2.74
CA MET A 273 17.52 22.69 -1.48
C MET A 273 18.23 23.23 -0.25
N GLY A 274 19.26 24.09 -0.42
CA GLY A 274 20.13 24.55 0.69
C GLY A 274 21.01 23.44 1.25
N ALA A 275 21.38 22.45 0.43
CA ALA A 275 22.25 21.35 0.82
C ALA A 275 23.73 21.60 0.50
N ARG A 276 24.00 22.57 -0.36
CA ARG A 276 25.34 23.06 -0.73
C ARG A 276 25.34 24.58 -0.63
N ASP A 277 26.35 25.14 -0.01
CA ASP A 277 26.67 26.56 0.00
C ASP A 277 27.46 26.93 -1.27
#